data_3f41f319a492b9edc3f9d4908e575b86
#
_entry.id   3f41f319a492b9edc3f9d4908e575b86
#
_cell.length_a   1.000
_cell.length_b   1.000
_cell.length_c   1.000
_cell.angle_alpha   90.00
_cell.angle_beta   90.00
_cell.angle_gamma   90.00
#
_symmetry.space_group_name_H-M   'P 1'
#
loop_
_entity.id
_entity.type
_entity.pdbx_description
1 polymer ?
#
loop_
_entity_poly.entity_id
_entity_poly.type
_entity_poly.pdbx_seq_one_letter_code
_entity_poly.pdbx_strand_id
1 'polypeptide(L)'
;MCNRYVSPEAGDMERYWHVGARQPWRAAEVFPRAPGPFLRADREKPLSRELVIGQWGLVPWFAKTAKLTYSTNNARFEEITTKASFKSSWTYGKRCIIPAVSFDEPNWESGKNVWWRFRRADGAPWGLAGLWNTWTDKTTGEVVESYTMLTLNADLHPL
;
A
#
# COMPACT_ATOMS: atom_id res chain seq x y z
N MET A 1 -12.05 -5.49 3.65
CA MET A 1 -11.06 -4.44 3.31
C MET A 1 -9.96 -4.46 4.35
N CYS A 2 -8.72 -4.50 3.91
CA CYS A 2 -7.56 -4.58 4.80
C CYS A 2 -7.34 -3.27 5.57
N ASN A 3 -7.26 -3.36 6.90
CA ASN A 3 -6.98 -2.22 7.79
C ASN A 3 -5.78 -2.47 8.70
N ARG A 4 -5.08 -3.57 8.51
CA ARG A 4 -3.86 -3.89 9.22
C ARG A 4 -3.05 -4.93 8.45
N TYR A 5 -1.77 -4.69 8.29
CA TYR A 5 -0.83 -5.69 7.78
C TYR A 5 0.51 -5.58 8.49
N VAL A 6 1.33 -6.61 8.38
CA VAL A 6 2.70 -6.61 8.92
C VAL A 6 3.68 -6.52 7.76
N SER A 7 4.49 -5.48 7.73
CA SER A 7 5.54 -5.31 6.74
C SER A 7 6.78 -6.14 7.10
N PRO A 8 7.51 -6.69 6.11
CA PRO A 8 8.81 -7.30 6.36
C PRO A 8 9.90 -6.25 6.66
N GLU A 9 11.07 -6.72 7.07
CA GLU A 9 12.27 -5.88 7.19
C GLU A 9 12.84 -5.50 5.83
N ALA A 10 13.63 -4.43 5.78
CA ALA A 10 14.28 -3.96 4.56
C ALA A 10 15.15 -5.05 3.88
N GLY A 11 15.87 -5.85 4.68
CA GLY A 11 16.68 -6.96 4.17
C GLY A 11 15.86 -8.03 3.45
N ASP A 12 14.68 -8.36 3.95
CA ASP A 12 13.78 -9.29 3.28
C ASP A 12 13.20 -8.70 1.98
N MET A 13 12.90 -7.40 1.97
CA MET A 13 12.45 -6.73 0.75
C MET A 13 13.53 -6.74 -0.33
N GLU A 14 14.79 -6.53 0.02
CA GLU A 14 15.92 -6.67 -0.89
C GLU A 14 16.03 -8.10 -1.42
N ARG A 15 15.94 -9.09 -0.54
CA ARG A 15 16.04 -10.51 -0.90
C ARG A 15 14.96 -10.96 -1.87
N TYR A 16 13.70 -10.56 -1.65
CA TYR A 16 12.56 -11.03 -2.44
C TYR A 16 12.30 -10.21 -3.71
N TRP A 17 12.63 -8.92 -3.72
CA TRP A 17 12.33 -8.01 -4.84
C TRP A 17 13.54 -7.31 -5.43
N HIS A 18 14.75 -7.64 -4.96
CA HIS A 18 16.01 -7.07 -5.46
C HIS A 18 16.03 -5.54 -5.45
N VAL A 19 15.60 -4.95 -4.35
CA VAL A 19 15.63 -3.50 -4.13
C VAL A 19 16.68 -3.14 -3.09
N GLY A 20 17.54 -2.19 -3.40
CA GLY A 20 18.39 -1.57 -2.39
C GLY A 20 17.54 -0.76 -1.41
N ALA A 21 17.70 -1.00 -0.12
CA ALA A 21 17.05 -0.19 0.89
C ALA A 21 17.69 1.19 0.93
N ARG A 22 17.07 2.17 0.27
CA ARG A 22 17.51 3.58 0.38
C ARG A 22 17.19 4.18 1.74
N GLN A 23 16.21 3.59 2.46
CA GLN A 23 15.82 3.98 3.80
C GLN A 23 15.78 2.75 4.72
N PRO A 24 16.29 2.84 5.95
CA PRO A 24 16.17 1.76 6.91
C PRO A 24 14.70 1.57 7.28
N TRP A 25 14.28 0.30 7.30
CA TRP A 25 12.94 -0.08 7.74
C TRP A 25 13.01 -1.35 8.58
N ARG A 26 12.32 -1.34 9.71
CA ARG A 26 12.12 -2.52 10.55
C ARG A 26 10.72 -3.08 10.35
N ALA A 27 10.59 -4.39 10.42
CA ALA A 27 9.29 -5.04 10.39
C ALA A 27 8.34 -4.41 11.42
N ALA A 28 7.13 -4.07 10.97
CA ALA A 28 6.15 -3.38 11.81
C ALA A 28 4.72 -3.71 11.40
N GLU A 29 3.80 -3.62 12.35
CA GLU A 29 2.38 -3.51 12.02
C GLU A 29 2.11 -2.14 11.42
N VAL A 30 1.41 -2.13 10.29
CA VAL A 30 1.04 -0.90 9.58
C VAL A 30 -0.46 -0.74 9.62
N PHE A 31 -0.89 0.42 10.05
CA PHE A 31 -2.30 0.83 10.13
C PHE A 31 -2.59 1.94 9.14
N PRO A 32 -3.86 2.17 8.77
CA PRO A 32 -4.24 3.28 7.90
C PRO A 32 -3.67 4.61 8.39
N ARG A 33 -3.13 5.39 7.47
CA ARG A 33 -2.45 6.68 7.68
C ARG A 33 -1.08 6.60 8.36
N ALA A 34 -0.66 5.43 8.83
CA ALA A 34 0.70 5.24 9.31
C ALA A 34 1.70 5.13 8.15
N PRO A 35 2.98 5.43 8.39
CA PRO A 35 4.03 5.17 7.41
C PRO A 35 4.22 3.67 7.21
N GLY A 36 4.46 3.28 5.97
CA GLY A 36 4.76 1.91 5.59
C GLY A 36 5.60 1.85 4.31
N PRO A 37 6.24 0.72 4.04
CA PRO A 37 7.07 0.54 2.86
C PRO A 37 6.24 0.16 1.64
N PHE A 38 6.63 0.68 0.48
CA PHE A 38 6.17 0.21 -0.82
C PHE A 38 7.30 0.26 -1.84
N LEU A 39 7.19 -0.57 -2.86
CA LEU A 39 8.17 -0.70 -3.92
C LEU A 39 7.59 -0.17 -5.21
N ARG A 40 8.31 0.70 -5.90
CA ARG A 40 7.93 1.22 -7.21
C ARG A 40 9.10 1.14 -8.18
N ALA A 41 8.84 1.34 -9.46
CA ALA A 41 9.90 1.48 -10.46
C ALA A 41 10.83 2.64 -10.06
N ASP A 42 12.13 2.39 -10.13
CA ASP A 42 13.13 3.42 -9.85
C ASP A 42 13.11 4.46 -10.97
N ARG A 43 13.04 5.73 -10.60
CA ARG A 43 12.97 6.84 -11.56
C ARG A 43 14.29 7.12 -12.27
N GLU A 44 15.39 6.74 -11.65
CA GLU A 44 16.75 7.03 -12.14
C GLU A 44 17.40 5.82 -12.82
N LYS A 45 16.99 4.61 -12.42
CA LYS A 45 17.57 3.36 -12.91
C LYS A 45 16.53 2.52 -13.63
N PRO A 46 16.54 2.48 -14.96
CA PRO A 46 15.65 1.62 -15.73
C PRO A 46 15.72 0.17 -15.27
N LEU A 47 14.57 -0.53 -15.27
CA LEU A 47 14.41 -1.94 -14.89
C LEU A 47 14.72 -2.25 -13.41
N SER A 48 14.98 -1.26 -12.57
CA SER A 48 15.13 -1.46 -11.13
C SER A 48 13.95 -0.92 -10.33
N ARG A 49 13.90 -1.31 -9.05
CA ARG A 49 12.88 -0.88 -8.11
C ARG A 49 13.52 -0.11 -6.97
N GLU A 50 12.78 0.84 -6.43
CA GLU A 50 13.17 1.56 -5.22
C GLU A 50 12.21 1.26 -4.09
N LEU A 51 12.74 1.20 -2.86
CA LEU A 51 11.97 1.17 -1.63
C LEU A 51 11.65 2.59 -1.21
N VAL A 52 10.38 2.87 -0.99
CA VAL A 52 9.89 4.16 -0.52
C VAL A 52 9.09 3.94 0.76
N ILE A 53 9.27 4.83 1.72
CA ILE A 53 8.44 4.90 2.92
C ILE A 53 7.42 6.02 2.70
N GLY A 54 6.14 5.68 2.83
CA GLY A 54 5.06 6.64 2.64
C GLY A 54 3.84 6.32 3.48
N GLN A 55 2.87 7.21 3.46
CA GLN A 55 1.61 7.06 4.17
C GLN A 55 0.73 6.00 3.50
N TRP A 56 0.24 5.04 4.28
CA TRP A 56 -0.79 4.13 3.81
C TRP A 56 -2.17 4.79 3.84
N GLY A 57 -2.49 5.40 2.78
CA GLY A 57 -3.65 6.22 2.50
C GLY A 57 -3.24 7.25 1.46
N LEU A 58 -3.54 6.95 0.19
CA LEU A 58 -3.10 7.73 -0.96
C LEU A 58 -3.61 9.17 -0.87
N VAL A 59 -2.69 10.12 -0.94
CA VAL A 59 -3.02 11.55 -1.04
C VAL A 59 -3.18 11.90 -2.51
N PRO A 60 -4.41 12.18 -2.99
CA PRO A 60 -4.62 12.48 -4.39
C PRO A 60 -4.05 13.86 -4.77
N TRP A 61 -3.77 14.05 -6.04
CA TRP A 61 -3.14 15.29 -6.54
C TRP A 61 -3.92 16.56 -6.20
N PHE A 62 -5.24 16.49 -6.12
CA PHE A 62 -6.12 17.63 -5.83
C PHE A 62 -6.32 17.91 -4.34
N ALA A 63 -5.74 17.07 -3.45
CA ALA A 63 -5.88 17.27 -2.01
C ALA A 63 -5.24 18.60 -1.57
N LYS A 64 -5.90 19.32 -0.69
CA LYS A 64 -5.39 20.58 -0.10
C LYS A 64 -4.46 20.33 1.07
N THR A 65 -4.56 19.15 1.69
CA THR A 65 -3.75 18.71 2.83
C THR A 65 -3.53 17.20 2.77
N ALA A 66 -2.42 16.72 3.32
CA ALA A 66 -2.15 15.29 3.42
C ALA A 66 -3.06 14.57 4.43
N LYS A 67 -3.66 15.30 5.37
CA LYS A 67 -4.63 14.77 6.33
C LYS A 67 -6.03 14.76 5.72
N LEU A 68 -6.38 13.67 5.05
CA LEU A 68 -7.69 13.51 4.44
C LEU A 68 -8.75 13.19 5.51
N THR A 69 -9.98 13.66 5.28
CA THR A 69 -11.15 13.37 6.12
C THR A 69 -11.83 12.04 5.77
N TYR A 70 -11.41 11.41 4.70
CA TYR A 70 -11.93 10.14 4.19
C TYR A 70 -10.81 9.12 4.00
N SER A 71 -11.16 7.83 3.94
CA SER A 71 -10.22 6.73 3.83
C SER A 71 -9.78 6.52 2.38
N THR A 72 -8.46 6.37 2.18
CA THR A 72 -7.83 6.08 0.90
C THR A 72 -6.77 4.96 0.99
N ASN A 73 -6.81 4.19 2.06
CA ASN A 73 -5.87 3.07 2.27
C ASN A 73 -6.19 1.83 1.42
N ASN A 74 -7.46 1.68 1.01
CA ASN A 74 -7.89 0.64 0.07
C ASN A 74 -8.52 1.28 -1.17
N ALA A 75 -8.18 0.73 -2.34
CA ALA A 75 -8.77 1.10 -3.62
C ALA A 75 -9.43 -0.15 -4.22
N ARG A 76 -10.75 -0.13 -4.38
CA ARG A 76 -11.47 -1.21 -5.07
C ARG A 76 -11.11 -1.23 -6.54
N PHE A 77 -10.66 -2.37 -7.02
CA PHE A 77 -10.23 -2.52 -8.41
C PHE A 77 -11.36 -2.17 -9.40
N GLU A 78 -12.58 -2.49 -9.04
CA GLU A 78 -13.78 -2.21 -9.85
C GLU A 78 -14.04 -0.70 -10.03
N GLU A 79 -13.50 0.14 -9.15
CA GLU A 79 -13.74 1.60 -9.12
C GLU A 79 -12.51 2.46 -9.47
N ILE A 80 -11.33 1.87 -9.65
CA ILE A 80 -10.08 2.64 -9.78
C ILE A 80 -10.01 3.55 -10.99
N THR A 81 -10.75 3.23 -12.06
CA THR A 81 -10.80 4.03 -13.29
C THR A 81 -11.75 5.23 -13.19
N THR A 82 -12.65 5.22 -12.22
CA THR A 82 -13.70 6.25 -12.08
C THR A 82 -13.57 7.07 -10.81
N LYS A 83 -13.07 6.48 -9.72
CA LYS A 83 -12.97 7.16 -8.43
C LYS A 83 -11.89 8.22 -8.44
N ALA A 84 -12.28 9.47 -8.14
CA ALA A 84 -11.41 10.65 -8.22
C ALA A 84 -10.07 10.49 -7.49
N SER A 85 -10.07 9.86 -6.31
CA SER A 85 -8.86 9.67 -5.51
C SER A 85 -7.81 8.79 -6.17
N PHE A 86 -8.19 7.82 -7.02
CA PHE A 86 -7.31 6.79 -7.56
C PHE A 86 -7.09 6.88 -9.08
N LYS A 87 -8.06 7.46 -9.80
CA LYS A 87 -8.07 7.53 -11.27
C LYS A 87 -6.76 8.06 -11.85
N SER A 88 -6.21 9.13 -11.29
CA SER A 88 -4.98 9.74 -11.78
C SER A 88 -3.79 8.79 -11.64
N SER A 89 -3.59 8.21 -10.47
CA SER A 89 -2.50 7.25 -10.23
C SER A 89 -2.61 6.03 -11.12
N TRP A 90 -3.83 5.53 -11.36
CA TRP A 90 -4.06 4.43 -12.29
C TRP A 90 -3.72 4.81 -13.73
N THR A 91 -4.23 5.93 -14.22
CA THR A 91 -4.03 6.40 -15.59
C THR A 91 -2.56 6.64 -15.91
N TYR A 92 -1.80 7.23 -14.97
CA TYR A 92 -0.37 7.48 -15.14
C TYR A 92 0.54 6.30 -14.78
N GLY A 93 -0.03 5.12 -14.56
CA GLY A 93 0.73 3.90 -14.33
C GLY A 93 1.51 3.89 -13.00
N LYS A 94 1.10 4.67 -12.01
CA LYS A 94 1.74 4.74 -10.69
C LYS A 94 1.40 3.50 -9.84
N ARG A 95 1.92 2.35 -10.26
CA ARG A 95 1.71 1.06 -9.61
C ARG A 95 2.85 0.74 -8.67
N CYS A 96 2.55 0.06 -7.57
CA CYS A 96 3.54 -0.37 -6.61
C CYS A 96 3.25 -1.78 -6.09
N ILE A 97 4.24 -2.35 -5.43
CA ILE A 97 4.13 -3.58 -4.64
C ILE A 97 4.18 -3.16 -3.17
N ILE A 98 3.24 -3.66 -2.38
CA ILE A 98 3.22 -3.47 -0.94
C ILE A 98 3.68 -4.80 -0.32
N PRO A 99 4.90 -4.86 0.24
CA PRO A 99 5.41 -6.09 0.84
C PRO A 99 4.73 -6.32 2.20
N ALA A 100 4.17 -7.52 2.39
CA ALA A 100 3.47 -7.88 3.61
C ALA A 100 3.81 -9.31 4.04
N VAL A 101 4.21 -9.49 5.29
CA VAL A 101 4.37 -10.82 5.91
C VAL A 101 3.01 -11.44 6.16
N SER A 102 2.05 -10.62 6.56
CA SER A 102 0.67 -11.00 6.81
C SER A 102 -0.27 -9.80 6.67
N PHE A 103 -1.53 -10.08 6.45
CA PHE A 103 -2.59 -9.07 6.53
C PHE A 103 -3.77 -9.62 7.32
N ASP A 104 -4.54 -8.72 7.91
CA ASP A 104 -5.67 -9.07 8.78
C ASP A 104 -6.97 -8.62 8.15
N GLU A 105 -7.97 -9.49 8.13
CA GLU A 105 -9.33 -9.22 7.69
C GLU A 105 -10.34 -9.62 8.76
N PRO A 106 -11.43 -8.84 8.93
CA PRO A 106 -12.49 -9.19 9.87
C PRO A 106 -13.35 -10.33 9.31
N ASN A 107 -13.60 -11.35 10.13
CA ASN A 107 -14.60 -12.39 9.87
C ASN A 107 -15.82 -12.14 10.75
N TRP A 108 -16.99 -12.05 10.13
CA TRP A 108 -18.27 -11.77 10.79
C TRP A 108 -19.21 -12.99 10.84
N GLU A 109 -18.79 -14.16 10.40
CA GLU A 109 -19.64 -15.36 10.33
C GLU A 109 -20.28 -15.73 11.67
N SER A 110 -19.60 -15.49 12.77
CA SER A 110 -20.11 -15.76 14.12
C SER A 110 -21.06 -14.69 14.67
N GLY A 111 -21.37 -13.64 13.87
CA GLY A 111 -22.12 -12.45 14.32
C GLY A 111 -21.29 -11.47 15.16
N LYS A 112 -20.01 -11.78 15.40
CA LYS A 112 -19.03 -10.91 16.06
C LYS A 112 -17.80 -10.77 15.16
N ASN A 113 -17.11 -9.62 15.25
CA ASN A 113 -15.85 -9.45 14.55
C ASN A 113 -14.79 -10.37 15.17
N VAL A 114 -14.27 -11.29 14.36
CA VAL A 114 -13.10 -12.12 14.69
C VAL A 114 -12.03 -11.80 13.65
N TRP A 115 -10.88 -11.32 14.10
CA TRP A 115 -9.77 -11.00 13.21
C TRP A 115 -9.05 -12.26 12.75
N TRP A 116 -9.00 -12.46 11.43
CA TRP A 116 -8.23 -13.53 10.80
C TRP A 116 -6.96 -12.97 10.21
N ARG A 117 -5.84 -13.65 10.47
CA ARG A 117 -4.54 -13.31 9.93
C ARG A 117 -4.15 -14.25 8.81
N PHE A 118 -3.94 -13.71 7.65
CA PHE A 118 -3.55 -14.45 6.45
C PHE A 118 -2.05 -14.37 6.25
N ARG A 119 -1.43 -15.54 6.04
CA ARG A 119 -0.01 -15.70 5.69
C ARG A 119 0.11 -16.69 4.55
N ARG A 120 1.19 -16.56 3.78
CA ARG A 120 1.52 -17.59 2.79
C ARG A 120 1.97 -18.86 3.50
N ALA A 121 1.57 -20.02 2.98
CA ALA A 121 1.93 -21.33 3.54
C ALA A 121 3.44 -21.62 3.44
N ASP A 122 4.10 -21.05 2.43
CA ASP A 122 5.55 -21.18 2.22
C ASP A 122 6.40 -20.23 3.08
N GLY A 123 5.78 -19.40 3.90
CA GLY A 123 6.46 -18.43 4.76
C GLY A 123 7.03 -17.20 4.04
N ALA A 124 6.96 -17.12 2.71
CA ALA A 124 7.40 -15.95 1.95
C ALA A 124 6.44 -14.77 2.14
N PRO A 125 6.91 -13.52 2.02
CA PRO A 125 6.02 -12.37 2.08
C PRO A 125 5.14 -12.26 0.83
N TRP A 126 3.96 -11.65 1.01
CA TRP A 126 3.10 -11.23 -0.08
C TRP A 126 3.68 -10.02 -0.80
N GLY A 127 3.54 -9.98 -2.11
CA GLY A 127 3.64 -8.75 -2.89
C GLY A 127 2.23 -8.28 -3.23
N LEU A 128 1.61 -7.47 -2.38
CA LEU A 128 0.27 -6.96 -2.60
C LEU A 128 0.29 -5.82 -3.62
N ALA A 129 -0.68 -5.80 -4.53
CA ALA A 129 -0.77 -4.76 -5.54
C ALA A 129 -1.25 -3.42 -4.95
N GLY A 130 -0.68 -2.32 -5.40
CA GLY A 130 -1.07 -1.00 -4.97
C GLY A 130 -0.88 0.08 -6.02
N LEU A 131 -1.36 1.27 -5.68
CA LEU A 131 -1.08 2.51 -6.39
C LEU A 131 -0.36 3.47 -5.45
N TRP A 132 0.43 4.37 -6.02
CA TRP A 132 1.13 5.38 -5.25
C TRP A 132 0.92 6.78 -5.83
N ASN A 133 1.19 7.79 -5.03
CA ASN A 133 1.30 9.18 -5.46
C ASN A 133 2.34 9.93 -4.67
N THR A 134 2.98 10.89 -5.30
CA THR A 134 3.80 11.91 -4.66
C THR A 134 3.01 13.20 -4.66
N TRP A 135 2.68 13.71 -3.49
CA TRP A 135 1.95 14.95 -3.30
C TRP A 135 2.87 16.01 -2.69
N THR A 136 2.76 17.23 -3.16
CA THR A 136 3.56 18.36 -2.64
C THR A 136 2.63 19.42 -2.10
N ASP A 137 2.87 19.85 -0.86
CA ASP A 137 2.18 20.99 -0.26
C ASP A 137 2.58 22.26 -0.99
N LYS A 138 1.61 22.95 -1.58
CA LYS A 138 1.86 24.18 -2.34
C LYS A 138 2.30 25.35 -1.48
N THR A 139 2.00 25.34 -0.18
CA THR A 139 2.34 26.39 0.76
C THR A 139 3.71 26.16 1.39
N THR A 140 4.01 24.94 1.84
CA THR A 140 5.23 24.63 2.59
C THR A 140 6.31 23.97 1.74
N GLY A 141 5.96 23.41 0.57
CA GLY A 141 6.85 22.60 -0.25
C GLY A 141 7.10 21.20 0.30
N GLU A 142 6.45 20.79 1.38
CA GLU A 142 6.55 19.45 1.94
C GLU A 142 6.12 18.42 0.92
N VAL A 143 6.93 17.37 0.74
CA VAL A 143 6.64 16.25 -0.15
C VAL A 143 6.17 15.06 0.67
N VAL A 144 4.97 14.56 0.35
CA VAL A 144 4.39 13.38 0.98
C VAL A 144 4.27 12.26 -0.04
N GLU A 145 4.99 11.17 0.21
CA GLU A 145 4.79 9.91 -0.50
C GLU A 145 3.64 9.14 0.14
N SER A 146 2.79 8.57 -0.69
CA SER A 146 1.63 7.82 -0.20
C SER A 146 1.25 6.68 -1.14
N TYR A 147 0.54 5.70 -0.61
CA TYR A 147 0.09 4.53 -1.37
C TYR A 147 -1.25 4.01 -0.89
N THR A 148 -1.89 3.23 -1.74
CA THR A 148 -3.15 2.52 -1.45
C THR A 148 -3.04 1.07 -1.88
N MET A 149 -3.71 0.18 -1.18
CA MET A 149 -3.78 -1.24 -1.49
C MET A 149 -4.96 -1.51 -2.42
N LEU A 150 -4.73 -2.24 -3.51
CA LEU A 150 -5.82 -2.69 -4.38
C LEU A 150 -6.56 -3.84 -3.73
N THR A 151 -7.88 -3.77 -3.73
CA THR A 151 -8.75 -4.82 -3.21
C THR A 151 -9.73 -5.27 -4.29
N LEU A 152 -10.10 -6.54 -4.24
CA LEU A 152 -11.09 -7.16 -5.10
C LEU A 152 -12.27 -7.63 -4.24
N ASN A 153 -13.44 -7.73 -4.87
CA ASN A 153 -14.56 -8.41 -4.23
C ASN A 153 -14.23 -9.91 -4.11
N ALA A 154 -14.35 -10.44 -2.90
CA ALA A 154 -14.00 -11.82 -2.57
C ALA A 154 -15.21 -12.76 -2.53
N ASP A 155 -16.40 -12.34 -2.94
CA ASP A 155 -17.65 -13.12 -2.85
C ASP A 155 -17.57 -14.49 -3.55
N LEU A 156 -16.67 -14.64 -4.54
CA LEU A 156 -16.44 -15.89 -5.25
C LEU A 156 -15.15 -16.61 -4.81
N HIS A 157 -14.45 -16.10 -3.81
CA HIS A 157 -13.22 -16.71 -3.31
C HIS A 157 -13.58 -17.86 -2.35
N PRO A 158 -12.92 -19.02 -2.46
CA PRO A 158 -13.24 -20.19 -1.63
C PRO A 158 -12.78 -20.11 -0.17
N LEU A 159 -12.12 -19.00 0.24
CA LEU A 159 -11.68 -18.77 1.63
C LEU A 159 -12.60 -17.82 2.36
#